data_79d2ecd428b7064cece0a320bc75e46b
#
_entry.id   79d2ecd428b7064cece0a320bc75e46b
#
_cell.length_a   1.000
_cell.length_b   1.000
_cell.length_c   1.000
_cell.angle_alpha   90.00
_cell.angle_beta   90.00
_cell.angle_gamma   90.00
#
_symmetry.space_group_name_H-M   'P 1'
#
loop_
_entity.id
_entity.type
_entity.pdbx_description
1 polymer ?
#
loop_
_entity_poly.entity_id
_entity_poly.type
_entity_poly.pdbx_seq_one_letter_code
_entity_poly.pdbx_strand_id
1 'polypeptide(L)'
;MESNTQVGNILDVGSLYAHLQSLSDKRKRRGRRYSLGMILVLVVLAKLCGENHMSGIAEWVKHRSEMMVEMLQLKRKQMPHHSTYRRILAEVVKIEELEQMSNEFLSGKKFFGKQVLVAIDGKVLRGTLDAGQNGTYLLAAYLPSEGIVLMEVAIEGKGSEIPAAPKVLKSLDLRDKVVMGDALHTQRQISIQIVMAGGEYIWIAKGNQPQMEEDIRLWFEPDVQPIPGLGFPPKDFETAQETNKGHGRIETRTLTVSSQLKDFLDWPFLEQVFQLRRRSISNRTGEIREQVVYGFTSLLRKEITPLQLLRKIRSYWGIENGLHYRRDVTLREDYTRMTQVKLGHAVACLNNLVLGLLLSKHKYRTIPAARRYFSAHPADAFQLVSRL
;
A
#
# COMPACT_ATOMS: atom_id res chain seq x y z
N MET A 1 27.39 -47.22 -6.65
CA MET A 1 25.97 -47.14 -6.22
C MET A 1 25.63 -45.68 -6.07
N GLU A 2 25.20 -45.07 -7.15
CA GLU A 2 24.75 -43.67 -7.14
C GLU A 2 23.26 -43.64 -6.74
N SER A 3 22.99 -43.04 -5.61
CA SER A 3 21.60 -42.81 -5.15
C SER A 3 21.01 -41.66 -5.92
N ASN A 4 20.22 -42.00 -6.91
CA ASN A 4 19.40 -41.05 -7.69
C ASN A 4 18.23 -40.59 -6.82
N THR A 5 18.45 -39.55 -6.01
CA THR A 5 17.36 -38.88 -5.25
C THR A 5 16.64 -37.96 -6.23
N GLN A 6 15.62 -38.47 -6.92
CA GLN A 6 14.59 -37.65 -7.54
C GLN A 6 13.87 -36.89 -6.42
N VAL A 7 14.30 -35.65 -6.18
CA VAL A 7 13.53 -34.69 -5.40
C VAL A 7 12.36 -34.23 -6.27
N GLY A 8 11.26 -34.99 -6.18
CA GLY A 8 9.99 -34.51 -6.71
C GLY A 8 9.67 -33.19 -6.02
N ASN A 9 9.63 -32.09 -6.77
CA ASN A 9 9.15 -30.81 -6.29
C ASN A 9 7.67 -30.97 -5.92
N ILE A 10 7.39 -31.34 -4.65
CA ILE A 10 6.06 -31.35 -4.10
C ILE A 10 5.67 -29.87 -3.96
N LEU A 11 4.76 -29.41 -4.83
CA LEU A 11 4.19 -28.08 -4.72
C LEU A 11 3.39 -28.02 -3.42
N ASP A 12 3.81 -27.16 -2.52
CA ASP A 12 3.13 -26.96 -1.24
C ASP A 12 1.72 -26.43 -1.49
N VAL A 13 0.73 -27.05 -0.82
CA VAL A 13 -0.70 -26.65 -0.93
C VAL A 13 -0.93 -25.19 -0.49
N GLY A 14 -0.12 -24.70 0.45
CA GLY A 14 -0.13 -23.30 0.89
C GLY A 14 0.71 -22.35 0.06
N SER A 15 1.33 -22.81 -1.03
CA SER A 15 2.18 -21.98 -1.88
C SER A 15 1.36 -20.96 -2.67
N LEU A 16 2.02 -19.86 -3.08
CA LEU A 16 1.39 -18.88 -3.98
C LEU A 16 0.93 -19.54 -5.29
N TYR A 17 1.68 -20.52 -5.78
CA TYR A 17 1.29 -21.27 -6.98
C TYR A 17 -0.06 -21.95 -6.80
N ALA A 18 -0.27 -22.64 -5.69
CA ALA A 18 -1.55 -23.29 -5.39
C ALA A 18 -2.70 -22.28 -5.29
N HIS A 19 -2.49 -21.15 -4.62
CA HIS A 19 -3.47 -20.08 -4.53
C HIS A 19 -3.84 -19.47 -5.90
N LEU A 20 -2.84 -19.23 -6.76
CA LEU A 20 -3.11 -18.76 -8.12
C LEU A 20 -3.85 -19.79 -8.99
N GLN A 21 -3.67 -21.10 -8.75
CA GLN A 21 -4.40 -22.17 -9.43
C GLN A 21 -5.86 -22.28 -8.98
N SER A 22 -6.20 -21.84 -7.78
CA SER A 22 -7.57 -21.87 -7.25
C SER A 22 -8.48 -20.78 -7.81
N LEU A 23 -7.92 -19.75 -8.46
CA LEU A 23 -8.68 -18.66 -9.06
C LEU A 23 -9.64 -19.15 -10.14
N SER A 24 -10.84 -18.60 -10.16
CA SER A 24 -11.87 -19.01 -11.12
C SER A 24 -11.52 -18.62 -12.55
N ASP A 25 -11.66 -19.57 -13.47
CA ASP A 25 -11.42 -19.37 -14.91
C ASP A 25 -12.72 -19.48 -15.68
N LYS A 26 -13.27 -18.34 -16.11
CA LYS A 26 -14.56 -18.26 -16.86
C LYS A 26 -14.50 -18.84 -18.28
N ARG A 27 -13.31 -19.14 -18.81
CA ARG A 27 -13.18 -19.65 -20.17
C ARG A 27 -13.75 -21.08 -20.29
N LYS A 28 -14.36 -21.41 -21.44
CA LYS A 28 -14.77 -22.78 -21.74
C LYS A 28 -13.54 -23.70 -21.82
N ARG A 29 -13.66 -24.96 -21.40
CA ARG A 29 -12.56 -25.95 -21.43
C ARG A 29 -11.95 -26.11 -22.84
N ARG A 30 -12.79 -26.10 -23.88
CA ARG A 30 -12.37 -26.14 -25.30
C ARG A 30 -11.78 -24.79 -25.69
N GLY A 31 -10.47 -24.62 -25.61
CA GLY A 31 -9.75 -23.36 -25.89
C GLY A 31 -8.85 -22.88 -24.78
N ARG A 32 -8.84 -23.53 -23.63
CA ARG A 32 -7.88 -23.30 -22.58
C ARG A 32 -6.55 -24.01 -22.90
N ARG A 33 -5.71 -23.39 -23.75
CA ARG A 33 -4.35 -23.94 -23.99
C ARG A 33 -3.49 -23.86 -22.74
N TYR A 34 -3.66 -22.84 -21.94
CA TYR A 34 -2.94 -22.54 -20.69
C TYR A 34 -3.96 -22.23 -19.59
N SER A 35 -3.77 -22.77 -18.38
CA SER A 35 -4.61 -22.45 -17.23
C SER A 35 -4.41 -20.99 -16.80
N LEU A 36 -5.40 -20.41 -16.12
CA LEU A 36 -5.29 -19.05 -15.57
C LEU A 36 -4.11 -18.96 -14.59
N GLY A 37 -4.04 -19.87 -13.62
CA GLY A 37 -2.98 -19.87 -12.62
C GLY A 37 -1.59 -19.99 -13.23
N MET A 38 -1.41 -20.85 -14.27
CA MET A 38 -0.14 -20.91 -15.00
C MET A 38 0.27 -19.55 -15.58
N ILE A 39 -0.66 -18.85 -16.25
CA ILE A 39 -0.38 -17.52 -16.83
C ILE A 39 0.04 -16.54 -15.75
N LEU A 40 -0.67 -16.50 -14.62
CA LEU A 40 -0.38 -15.59 -13.53
C LEU A 40 0.95 -15.90 -12.86
N VAL A 41 1.27 -17.17 -12.65
CA VAL A 41 2.59 -17.59 -12.11
C VAL A 41 3.73 -17.14 -13.02
N LEU A 42 3.60 -17.35 -14.35
CA LEU A 42 4.61 -16.90 -15.31
C LEU A 42 4.81 -15.39 -15.28
N VAL A 43 3.72 -14.62 -15.14
CA VAL A 43 3.81 -13.15 -14.97
C VAL A 43 4.53 -12.78 -13.69
N VAL A 44 4.18 -13.40 -12.55
CA VAL A 44 4.81 -13.12 -11.24
C VAL A 44 6.30 -13.46 -11.28
N LEU A 45 6.68 -14.63 -11.81
CA LEU A 45 8.08 -15.04 -11.94
C LEU A 45 8.89 -14.05 -12.79
N ALA A 46 8.38 -13.69 -13.96
CA ALA A 46 9.06 -12.75 -14.83
C ALA A 46 9.21 -11.36 -14.17
N LYS A 47 8.17 -10.89 -13.45
CA LYS A 47 8.22 -9.63 -12.69
C LYS A 47 9.22 -9.67 -11.53
N LEU A 48 9.30 -10.76 -10.79
CA LEU A 48 10.34 -10.97 -9.77
C LEU A 48 11.73 -10.89 -10.38
N CYS A 49 11.91 -11.43 -11.60
CA CYS A 49 13.18 -11.46 -12.34
C CYS A 49 13.46 -10.20 -13.18
N GLY A 50 12.70 -9.12 -13.02
CA GLY A 50 13.04 -7.83 -13.62
C GLY A 50 12.14 -7.36 -14.75
N GLU A 51 11.28 -8.21 -15.32
CA GLU A 51 10.42 -7.85 -16.42
C GLU A 51 9.19 -7.04 -15.97
N ASN A 52 8.83 -6.03 -16.76
CA ASN A 52 7.71 -5.14 -16.42
C ASN A 52 6.61 -5.14 -17.52
N HIS A 53 7.00 -5.30 -18.79
CA HIS A 53 6.11 -5.24 -19.94
C HIS A 53 5.67 -6.63 -20.39
N MET A 54 4.45 -6.74 -20.93
CA MET A 54 3.90 -8.04 -21.40
C MET A 54 4.74 -8.71 -22.50
N SER A 55 5.39 -7.91 -23.37
CA SER A 55 6.32 -8.42 -24.38
C SER A 55 7.56 -9.01 -23.72
N GLY A 56 8.22 -8.26 -22.83
CA GLY A 56 9.39 -8.74 -22.10
C GLY A 56 9.08 -9.97 -21.24
N ILE A 57 7.91 -10.00 -20.57
CA ILE A 57 7.45 -11.19 -19.83
C ILE A 57 7.37 -12.40 -20.77
N ALA A 58 6.76 -12.25 -21.94
CA ALA A 58 6.62 -13.34 -22.92
C ALA A 58 7.99 -13.83 -23.44
N GLU A 59 8.89 -12.91 -23.74
CA GLU A 59 10.26 -13.21 -24.17
C GLU A 59 11.06 -13.89 -23.06
N TRP A 60 11.01 -13.36 -21.84
CA TRP A 60 11.67 -13.94 -20.67
C TRP A 60 11.26 -15.39 -20.45
N VAL A 61 9.93 -15.67 -20.52
CA VAL A 61 9.35 -17.01 -20.38
C VAL A 61 9.75 -17.91 -21.55
N LYS A 62 9.73 -17.38 -22.80
CA LYS A 62 10.12 -18.12 -23.99
C LYS A 62 11.56 -18.61 -23.93
N HIS A 63 12.49 -17.74 -23.53
CA HIS A 63 13.90 -18.06 -23.41
C HIS A 63 14.22 -19.06 -22.28
N ARG A 64 13.27 -19.28 -21.34
CA ARG A 64 13.38 -20.21 -20.22
C ARG A 64 12.34 -21.33 -20.30
N SER A 65 11.85 -21.64 -21.50
CA SER A 65 10.75 -22.59 -21.70
C SER A 65 11.06 -23.97 -21.13
N GLU A 66 12.27 -24.49 -21.28
CA GLU A 66 12.66 -25.80 -20.73
C GLU A 66 12.61 -25.80 -19.21
N MET A 67 13.19 -24.79 -18.57
CA MET A 67 13.13 -24.60 -17.12
C MET A 67 11.67 -24.46 -16.62
N MET A 68 10.82 -23.72 -17.34
CA MET A 68 9.41 -23.57 -16.97
C MET A 68 8.64 -24.89 -17.10
N VAL A 69 8.93 -25.67 -18.15
CA VAL A 69 8.31 -27.00 -18.34
C VAL A 69 8.67 -27.93 -17.18
N GLU A 70 9.93 -27.98 -16.81
CA GLU A 70 10.41 -28.81 -15.71
C GLU A 70 9.82 -28.36 -14.36
N MET A 71 9.97 -27.09 -14.02
CA MET A 71 9.56 -26.55 -12.72
C MET A 71 8.04 -26.59 -12.50
N LEU A 72 7.25 -26.28 -13.53
CA LEU A 72 5.79 -26.25 -13.48
C LEU A 72 5.15 -27.56 -13.95
N GLN A 73 5.94 -28.59 -14.28
CA GLN A 73 5.52 -29.89 -14.78
C GLN A 73 4.53 -29.78 -15.97
N LEU A 74 4.86 -28.91 -16.92
CA LEU A 74 3.99 -28.62 -18.04
C LEU A 74 4.05 -29.72 -19.10
N LYS A 75 2.88 -30.09 -19.62
CA LYS A 75 2.77 -31.07 -20.71
C LYS A 75 3.27 -30.57 -22.06
N ARG A 76 3.49 -29.26 -22.20
CA ARG A 76 3.83 -28.61 -23.48
C ARG A 76 5.04 -27.69 -23.31
N LYS A 77 5.97 -27.75 -24.28
CA LYS A 77 7.13 -26.83 -24.32
C LYS A 77 6.79 -25.45 -24.87
N GLN A 78 5.69 -25.31 -25.62
CA GLN A 78 5.32 -24.02 -26.19
C GLN A 78 4.77 -23.07 -25.13
N MET A 79 5.36 -21.88 -25.01
CA MET A 79 4.97 -20.84 -24.07
C MET A 79 3.95 -19.86 -24.68
N PRO A 80 3.18 -19.14 -23.83
CA PRO A 80 2.17 -18.19 -24.30
C PRO A 80 2.79 -17.01 -25.04
N HIS A 81 2.12 -16.54 -26.09
CA HIS A 81 2.46 -15.29 -26.78
C HIS A 81 2.05 -14.07 -25.95
N HIS A 82 2.70 -12.92 -26.13
CA HIS A 82 2.42 -11.69 -25.35
C HIS A 82 0.96 -11.25 -25.39
N SER A 83 0.27 -11.45 -26.51
CA SER A 83 -1.16 -11.15 -26.65
C SER A 83 -2.05 -12.05 -25.78
N THR A 84 -1.60 -13.27 -25.46
CA THR A 84 -2.31 -14.18 -24.55
C THR A 84 -2.30 -13.63 -23.12
N TYR A 85 -1.16 -13.14 -22.64
CA TYR A 85 -1.06 -12.49 -21.33
C TYR A 85 -1.99 -11.28 -21.26
N ARG A 86 -1.90 -10.36 -22.24
CA ARG A 86 -2.75 -9.17 -22.29
C ARG A 86 -4.24 -9.51 -22.26
N ARG A 87 -4.68 -10.43 -23.13
CA ARG A 87 -6.08 -10.82 -23.20
C ARG A 87 -6.56 -11.47 -21.90
N ILE A 88 -5.78 -12.35 -21.29
CA ILE A 88 -6.18 -13.04 -20.07
C ILE A 88 -6.29 -12.05 -18.90
N LEU A 89 -5.34 -11.14 -18.74
CA LEU A 89 -5.38 -10.13 -17.70
C LEU A 89 -6.53 -9.13 -17.89
N ALA A 90 -6.86 -8.80 -19.14
CA ALA A 90 -7.94 -7.85 -19.44
C ALA A 90 -9.34 -8.45 -19.36
N GLU A 91 -9.52 -9.71 -19.76
CA GLU A 91 -10.85 -10.28 -20.02
C GLU A 91 -11.23 -11.43 -19.08
N VAL A 92 -10.24 -12.17 -18.54
CA VAL A 92 -10.49 -13.42 -17.81
C VAL A 92 -10.32 -13.24 -16.31
N VAL A 93 -9.29 -12.49 -15.87
CA VAL A 93 -9.02 -12.26 -14.46
C VAL A 93 -10.19 -11.51 -13.83
N LYS A 94 -10.68 -12.04 -12.71
CA LYS A 94 -11.55 -11.31 -11.80
C LYS A 94 -10.67 -10.62 -10.77
N ILE A 95 -10.70 -9.30 -10.82
CA ILE A 95 -9.81 -8.46 -10.00
C ILE A 95 -10.04 -8.71 -8.52
N GLU A 96 -11.29 -8.77 -8.10
CA GLU A 96 -11.70 -8.96 -6.71
C GLU A 96 -11.17 -10.29 -6.14
N GLU A 97 -11.25 -11.39 -6.94
CA GLU A 97 -10.69 -12.69 -6.54
C GLU A 97 -9.16 -12.65 -6.44
N LEU A 98 -8.49 -11.94 -7.36
CA LEU A 98 -7.03 -11.80 -7.36
C LEU A 98 -6.55 -10.97 -6.15
N GLU A 99 -7.25 -9.88 -5.82
CA GLU A 99 -6.95 -9.03 -4.66
C GLU A 99 -7.17 -9.80 -3.36
N GLN A 100 -8.32 -10.43 -3.21
CA GLN A 100 -8.64 -11.23 -2.03
C GLN A 100 -7.58 -12.32 -1.81
N MET A 101 -7.29 -13.11 -2.84
CA MET A 101 -6.26 -14.15 -2.80
C MET A 101 -4.88 -13.58 -2.43
N SER A 102 -4.49 -12.45 -3.02
CA SER A 102 -3.20 -11.81 -2.74
C SER A 102 -3.11 -11.33 -1.29
N ASN A 103 -4.20 -10.74 -0.78
CA ASN A 103 -4.29 -10.31 0.61
C ASN A 103 -4.22 -11.51 1.58
N GLU A 104 -5.04 -12.53 1.37
CA GLU A 104 -5.04 -13.75 2.19
C GLU A 104 -3.66 -14.41 2.20
N PHE A 105 -3.00 -14.50 1.05
CA PHE A 105 -1.66 -15.07 0.96
C PHE A 105 -0.59 -14.25 1.69
N LEU A 106 -0.61 -12.92 1.55
CA LEU A 106 0.41 -12.04 2.15
C LEU A 106 0.17 -11.78 3.64
N SER A 107 -1.09 -11.72 4.08
CA SER A 107 -1.49 -11.38 5.44
C SER A 107 -1.89 -12.59 6.29
N GLY A 108 -2.31 -13.70 5.68
CA GLY A 108 -2.98 -14.82 6.34
C GLY A 108 -2.22 -15.56 7.43
N LYS A 109 -0.92 -15.28 7.62
CA LYS A 109 -0.07 -15.86 8.68
C LYS A 109 0.53 -14.83 9.62
N LYS A 110 0.18 -13.53 9.46
CA LYS A 110 0.78 -12.45 10.23
C LYS A 110 -0.20 -11.92 11.27
N PHE A 111 0.17 -12.00 12.52
CA PHE A 111 -0.45 -11.20 13.57
C PHE A 111 0.16 -9.80 13.52
N PHE A 112 -0.61 -8.82 13.10
CA PHE A 112 -0.10 -7.46 12.93
C PHE A 112 0.01 -6.65 14.25
N GLY A 113 -0.41 -7.19 15.37
CA GLY A 113 -0.43 -6.47 16.64
C GLY A 113 -1.59 -5.47 16.74
N LYS A 114 -1.55 -4.65 17.81
CA LYS A 114 -2.56 -3.61 18.04
C LYS A 114 -2.18 -2.29 17.37
N GLN A 115 -3.20 -1.52 17.00
CA GLN A 115 -3.06 -0.17 16.44
C GLN A 115 -2.15 -0.11 15.20
N VAL A 116 -2.23 -1.12 14.33
CA VAL A 116 -1.46 -1.11 13.08
C VAL A 116 -2.01 -0.06 12.13
N LEU A 117 -1.11 0.78 11.57
CA LEU A 117 -1.50 1.83 10.64
C LEU A 117 -1.93 1.24 9.29
N VAL A 118 -3.11 1.64 8.84
CA VAL A 118 -3.62 1.46 7.46
C VAL A 118 -3.60 2.83 6.79
N ALA A 119 -2.72 3.03 5.83
CA ALA A 119 -2.69 4.22 5.00
C ALA A 119 -3.65 4.06 3.83
N ILE A 120 -4.52 5.05 3.59
CA ILE A 120 -5.38 5.12 2.41
C ILE A 120 -4.93 6.27 1.53
N ASP A 121 -4.78 6.02 0.23
CA ASP A 121 -4.38 7.03 -0.73
C ASP A 121 -4.75 6.63 -2.16
N GLY A 122 -5.02 7.66 -2.99
CA GLY A 122 -5.36 7.50 -4.38
C GLY A 122 -4.13 7.58 -5.29
N LYS A 123 -4.14 6.81 -6.38
CA LYS A 123 -3.09 6.83 -7.40
C LYS A 123 -3.67 6.76 -8.78
N VAL A 124 -3.19 7.61 -9.68
CA VAL A 124 -3.42 7.46 -11.12
C VAL A 124 -2.32 6.60 -11.75
N LEU A 125 -2.72 5.62 -12.56
CA LEU A 125 -1.81 4.87 -13.42
C LEU A 125 -1.54 5.68 -14.68
N ARG A 126 -0.50 6.51 -14.70
CA ARG A 126 -0.22 7.45 -15.82
C ARG A 126 -0.02 6.75 -17.14
N GLY A 127 0.51 5.51 -17.13
CA GLY A 127 0.64 4.69 -18.33
C GLY A 127 -0.68 4.28 -18.99
N THR A 128 -1.82 4.53 -18.32
CA THR A 128 -3.17 4.24 -18.84
C THR A 128 -3.88 5.48 -19.35
N LEU A 129 -3.31 6.68 -19.18
CA LEU A 129 -3.93 7.94 -19.59
C LEU A 129 -4.06 8.01 -21.12
N ASP A 130 -5.24 8.37 -21.59
CA ASP A 130 -5.51 8.73 -22.99
C ASP A 130 -5.25 10.22 -23.25
N ALA A 131 -5.49 10.67 -24.49
CA ALA A 131 -5.34 12.08 -24.88
C ALA A 131 -6.27 13.04 -24.11
N GLY A 132 -7.40 12.53 -23.58
CA GLY A 132 -8.34 13.27 -22.74
C GLY A 132 -8.00 13.18 -21.24
N GLN A 133 -6.83 12.67 -20.88
CA GLN A 133 -6.42 12.40 -19.50
C GLN A 133 -7.33 11.43 -18.73
N ASN A 134 -8.14 10.65 -19.43
CA ASN A 134 -8.87 9.56 -18.82
C ASN A 134 -7.92 8.37 -18.62
N GLY A 135 -7.93 7.79 -17.43
CA GLY A 135 -7.04 6.68 -17.10
C GLY A 135 -7.58 5.85 -15.94
N THR A 136 -6.80 4.90 -15.51
CA THR A 136 -7.13 4.08 -14.35
C THR A 136 -6.67 4.80 -13.09
N TYR A 137 -7.63 5.18 -12.26
CA TYR A 137 -7.40 5.70 -10.93
C TYR A 137 -7.67 4.56 -9.92
N LEU A 138 -6.82 4.44 -8.93
CA LEU A 138 -6.91 3.39 -7.92
C LEU A 138 -6.88 4.02 -6.53
N LEU A 139 -7.70 3.53 -5.62
CA LEU A 139 -7.64 3.84 -4.19
C LEU A 139 -7.13 2.62 -3.45
N ALA A 140 -6.02 2.76 -2.74
CA ALA A 140 -5.36 1.67 -2.04
C ALA A 140 -5.47 1.83 -0.50
N ALA A 141 -5.63 0.71 0.20
CA ALA A 141 -5.40 0.57 1.63
C ALA A 141 -4.12 -0.23 1.84
N TYR A 142 -3.13 0.38 2.46
CA TYR A 142 -1.76 -0.12 2.54
C TYR A 142 -1.26 -0.18 3.99
N LEU A 143 -0.53 -1.23 4.33
CA LEU A 143 0.17 -1.40 5.61
C LEU A 143 1.64 -0.96 5.45
N PRO A 144 2.01 0.27 5.85
CA PRO A 144 3.38 0.78 5.66
C PRO A 144 4.45 -0.03 6.39
N SER A 145 4.14 -0.59 7.57
CA SER A 145 5.05 -1.43 8.34
C SER A 145 5.42 -2.74 7.63
N GLU A 146 4.46 -3.30 6.88
CA GLU A 146 4.58 -4.61 6.25
C GLU A 146 4.88 -4.53 4.74
N GLY A 147 4.59 -3.38 4.13
CA GLY A 147 4.69 -3.22 2.69
C GLY A 147 3.61 -3.97 1.91
N ILE A 148 2.44 -4.19 2.52
CA ILE A 148 1.34 -4.97 1.96
C ILE A 148 0.17 -4.07 1.61
N VAL A 149 -0.39 -4.22 0.41
CA VAL A 149 -1.68 -3.65 0.03
C VAL A 149 -2.77 -4.61 0.48
N LEU A 150 -3.66 -4.13 1.35
CA LEU A 150 -4.80 -4.90 1.85
C LEU A 150 -5.94 -4.96 0.84
N MET A 151 -6.18 -3.84 0.15
CA MET A 151 -7.23 -3.69 -0.83
C MET A 151 -6.85 -2.55 -1.78
N GLU A 152 -7.21 -2.69 -3.05
CA GLU A 152 -7.11 -1.62 -4.03
C GLU A 152 -8.33 -1.67 -4.94
N VAL A 153 -8.99 -0.55 -5.15
CA VAL A 153 -10.17 -0.49 -6.01
C VAL A 153 -9.99 0.54 -7.13
N ALA A 154 -10.49 0.22 -8.32
CA ALA A 154 -10.56 1.19 -9.40
C ALA A 154 -11.67 2.20 -9.12
N ILE A 155 -11.36 3.48 -9.35
CA ILE A 155 -12.28 4.61 -9.19
C ILE A 155 -12.43 5.38 -10.51
N GLU A 156 -13.53 6.08 -10.68
CA GLU A 156 -13.89 6.70 -11.97
C GLU A 156 -13.02 7.90 -12.37
N GLY A 157 -12.24 8.44 -11.44
CA GLY A 157 -11.39 9.59 -11.72
C GLY A 157 -10.92 10.32 -10.46
N LYS A 158 -10.17 11.40 -10.67
CA LYS A 158 -9.73 12.28 -9.59
C LYS A 158 -10.95 12.87 -8.87
N GLY A 159 -10.99 12.75 -7.55
CA GLY A 159 -12.13 13.21 -6.72
C GLY A 159 -13.16 12.13 -6.41
N SER A 160 -13.13 10.97 -7.09
CA SER A 160 -13.96 9.81 -6.75
C SER A 160 -13.41 8.98 -5.57
N GLU A 161 -12.35 9.45 -4.93
CA GLU A 161 -11.72 8.79 -3.77
C GLU A 161 -12.63 8.80 -2.54
N ILE A 162 -13.31 9.94 -2.28
CA ILE A 162 -14.22 10.08 -1.14
C ILE A 162 -15.36 9.06 -1.19
N PRO A 163 -16.12 8.90 -2.29
CA PRO A 163 -17.19 7.88 -2.36
C PRO A 163 -16.66 6.45 -2.45
N ALA A 164 -15.39 6.23 -2.81
CA ALA A 164 -14.79 4.91 -2.87
C ALA A 164 -14.22 4.42 -1.53
N ALA A 165 -13.73 5.34 -0.69
CA ALA A 165 -13.12 5.00 0.60
C ALA A 165 -14.03 4.14 1.50
N PRO A 166 -15.34 4.41 1.65
CA PRO A 166 -16.24 3.56 2.42
C PRO A 166 -16.29 2.11 1.92
N LYS A 167 -16.21 1.88 0.59
CA LYS A 167 -16.23 0.52 0.02
C LYS A 167 -14.95 -0.22 0.35
N VAL A 168 -13.78 0.45 0.24
CA VAL A 168 -12.47 -0.11 0.62
C VAL A 168 -12.48 -0.49 2.09
N LEU A 169 -12.87 0.43 2.98
CA LEU A 169 -12.85 0.21 4.41
C LEU A 169 -13.83 -0.88 4.87
N LYS A 170 -15.01 -1.00 4.22
CA LYS A 170 -16.00 -2.04 4.53
C LYS A 170 -15.48 -3.46 4.27
N SER A 171 -14.56 -3.64 3.33
CA SER A 171 -13.97 -4.94 3.00
C SER A 171 -12.80 -5.35 3.90
N LEU A 172 -12.38 -4.46 4.82
CA LEU A 172 -11.26 -4.70 5.71
C LEU A 172 -11.74 -5.01 7.14
N ASP A 173 -11.02 -5.89 7.82
CA ASP A 173 -11.13 -6.00 9.27
C ASP A 173 -10.35 -4.84 9.91
N LEU A 174 -11.08 -3.85 10.44
CA LEU A 174 -10.49 -2.65 11.04
C LEU A 174 -10.21 -2.77 12.54
N ARG A 175 -10.56 -3.88 13.18
CA ARG A 175 -10.26 -4.11 14.60
C ARG A 175 -8.76 -4.00 14.85
N ASP A 176 -8.39 -3.29 15.90
CA ASP A 176 -6.99 -3.00 16.26
C ASP A 176 -6.18 -2.28 15.15
N LYS A 177 -6.84 -1.56 14.25
CA LYS A 177 -6.18 -0.78 13.19
C LYS A 177 -6.44 0.70 13.34
N VAL A 178 -5.49 1.49 12.85
CA VAL A 178 -5.59 2.95 12.80
C VAL A 178 -5.56 3.36 11.34
N VAL A 179 -6.64 3.95 10.86
CA VAL A 179 -6.73 4.43 9.48
C VAL A 179 -6.22 5.86 9.40
N MET A 180 -5.37 6.15 8.41
CA MET A 180 -4.93 7.49 8.08
C MET A 180 -4.96 7.70 6.57
N GLY A 181 -5.46 8.86 6.15
CA GLY A 181 -5.44 9.33 4.77
C GLY A 181 -4.94 10.76 4.69
N ASP A 182 -4.89 11.31 3.49
CA ASP A 182 -4.66 12.73 3.31
C ASP A 182 -5.90 13.54 3.78
N ALA A 183 -5.81 14.89 3.70
CA ALA A 183 -6.89 15.75 4.15
C ALA A 183 -8.21 15.51 3.38
N LEU A 184 -8.17 15.00 2.15
CA LEU A 184 -9.35 14.68 1.35
C LEU A 184 -10.24 13.61 2.05
N HIS A 185 -9.59 12.65 2.71
CA HIS A 185 -10.28 11.56 3.43
C HIS A 185 -10.78 11.96 4.82
N THR A 186 -10.50 13.17 5.29
CA THR A 186 -11.02 13.72 6.56
C THR A 186 -12.52 14.01 6.40
N GLN A 187 -13.35 12.98 6.59
CA GLN A 187 -14.79 13.00 6.40
C GLN A 187 -15.50 12.37 7.60
N ARG A 188 -16.61 13.01 8.06
CA ARG A 188 -17.38 12.54 9.22
C ARG A 188 -17.89 11.11 9.04
N GLN A 189 -18.44 10.78 7.87
CA GLN A 189 -18.99 9.45 7.57
C GLN A 189 -17.91 8.36 7.60
N ILE A 190 -16.71 8.66 7.08
CA ILE A 190 -15.58 7.75 7.10
C ILE A 190 -15.12 7.52 8.55
N SER A 191 -15.05 8.57 9.38
CA SER A 191 -14.70 8.47 10.80
C SER A 191 -15.67 7.56 11.57
N ILE A 192 -16.98 7.76 11.37
CA ILE A 192 -18.02 6.92 11.98
C ILE A 192 -17.85 5.46 11.55
N GLN A 193 -17.68 5.20 10.26
CA GLN A 193 -17.53 3.86 9.74
C GLN A 193 -16.31 3.13 10.34
N ILE A 194 -15.16 3.81 10.46
CA ILE A 194 -13.93 3.24 11.01
C ILE A 194 -14.15 2.84 12.47
N VAL A 195 -14.67 3.75 13.29
CA VAL A 195 -14.83 3.49 14.73
C VAL A 195 -15.92 2.45 15.00
N MET A 196 -17.03 2.47 14.26
CA MET A 196 -18.07 1.46 14.36
C MET A 196 -17.60 0.06 13.91
N ALA A 197 -16.56 -0.02 13.10
CA ALA A 197 -15.89 -1.27 12.72
C ALA A 197 -14.77 -1.70 13.70
N GLY A 198 -14.61 -0.99 14.84
CA GLY A 198 -13.62 -1.30 15.88
C GLY A 198 -12.20 -0.80 15.57
N GLY A 199 -12.06 0.11 14.62
CA GLY A 199 -10.81 0.79 14.29
C GLY A 199 -10.74 2.19 14.88
N GLU A 200 -9.59 2.83 14.67
CA GLU A 200 -9.30 4.20 15.06
C GLU A 200 -8.87 5.02 13.83
N TYR A 201 -8.91 6.34 13.92
CA TYR A 201 -8.44 7.20 12.84
C TYR A 201 -7.43 8.23 13.30
N ILE A 202 -6.62 8.70 12.34
CA ILE A 202 -5.79 9.91 12.45
C ILE A 202 -6.09 10.78 11.24
N TRP A 203 -6.55 12.02 11.45
CA TRP A 203 -6.87 12.94 10.37
C TRP A 203 -6.04 14.22 10.42
N ILE A 204 -5.78 14.76 9.24
CA ILE A 204 -5.17 16.08 9.07
C ILE A 204 -6.30 17.07 8.80
N ALA A 205 -6.40 18.10 9.62
CA ALA A 205 -7.25 19.26 9.36
C ALA A 205 -6.50 20.21 8.42
N LYS A 206 -7.13 20.57 7.33
CA LYS A 206 -6.58 21.46 6.31
C LYS A 206 -7.74 22.16 5.59
N GLY A 207 -7.49 22.88 4.52
CA GLY A 207 -8.49 23.65 3.80
C GLY A 207 -9.80 22.96 3.40
N ASN A 208 -9.89 21.62 3.51
CA ASN A 208 -11.14 20.85 3.38
C ASN A 208 -12.00 20.88 4.66
N GLN A 209 -11.41 21.23 5.80
CA GLN A 209 -12.04 21.42 7.11
C GLN A 209 -11.54 22.73 7.74
N PRO A 210 -11.82 23.89 7.14
CA PRO A 210 -11.16 25.15 7.49
C PRO A 210 -11.48 25.62 8.91
N GLN A 211 -12.71 25.45 9.37
CA GLN A 211 -13.08 25.81 10.75
C GLN A 211 -12.35 24.93 11.76
N MET A 212 -12.29 23.62 11.53
CA MET A 212 -11.58 22.67 12.38
C MET A 212 -10.07 22.98 12.44
N GLU A 213 -9.47 23.29 11.28
CA GLU A 213 -8.06 23.68 11.19
C GLU A 213 -7.81 24.94 12.02
N GLU A 214 -8.66 25.95 11.92
CA GLU A 214 -8.54 27.22 12.62
C GLU A 214 -8.72 27.06 14.13
N ASP A 215 -9.75 26.32 14.57
CA ASP A 215 -10.00 26.09 15.99
C ASP A 215 -8.83 25.37 16.67
N ILE A 216 -8.26 24.35 16.00
CA ILE A 216 -7.10 23.63 16.49
C ILE A 216 -5.86 24.55 16.46
N ARG A 217 -5.68 25.36 15.41
CA ARG A 217 -4.58 26.32 15.31
C ARG A 217 -4.58 27.29 16.49
N LEU A 218 -5.72 27.92 16.74
CA LEU A 218 -5.90 28.88 17.85
C LEU A 218 -5.60 28.26 19.21
N TRP A 219 -5.98 26.98 19.39
CA TRP A 219 -5.69 26.24 20.63
C TRP A 219 -4.19 26.09 20.92
N PHE A 220 -3.38 25.86 19.89
CA PHE A 220 -1.92 25.68 20.03
C PHE A 220 -1.14 26.99 19.91
N GLU A 221 -1.77 28.10 19.59
CA GLU A 221 -1.09 29.41 19.62
C GLU A 221 -0.76 29.83 21.04
N PRO A 222 0.33 30.59 21.24
CA PRO A 222 0.62 31.17 22.55
C PRO A 222 -0.54 32.08 22.97
N ASP A 223 -0.97 31.96 24.22
CA ASP A 223 -2.08 32.73 24.72
C ASP A 223 -1.83 34.23 24.51
N VAL A 224 -2.75 34.86 23.78
CA VAL A 224 -2.98 36.29 23.90
C VAL A 224 -3.30 36.54 25.39
N GLN A 225 -2.57 37.42 26.06
CA GLN A 225 -2.53 37.64 27.50
C GLN A 225 -3.84 37.27 28.22
N PRO A 226 -3.79 36.43 29.25
CA PRO A 226 -5.00 35.97 29.94
C PRO A 226 -5.79 37.20 30.42
N ILE A 227 -7.06 37.25 30.08
CA ILE A 227 -7.97 38.30 30.58
C ILE A 227 -8.00 38.13 32.10
N PRO A 228 -7.60 39.16 32.88
CA PRO A 228 -7.59 39.05 34.34
C PRO A 228 -8.98 38.67 34.85
N GLY A 229 -9.06 37.61 35.65
CA GLY A 229 -10.31 37.09 36.22
C GLY A 229 -11.01 35.97 35.44
N LEU A 230 -10.60 35.68 34.18
CA LEU A 230 -11.00 34.45 33.46
C LEU A 230 -9.87 33.43 33.59
N GLY A 231 -9.95 32.54 34.59
CA GLY A 231 -9.04 31.42 34.74
C GLY A 231 -9.36 30.35 33.69
N PHE A 232 -8.59 30.27 32.60
CA PHE A 232 -8.58 29.08 31.79
C PHE A 232 -7.86 27.96 32.53
N PRO A 233 -8.37 26.72 32.48
CA PRO A 233 -7.66 25.58 33.02
C PRO A 233 -6.28 25.45 32.33
N PRO A 234 -5.23 25.01 33.05
CA PRO A 234 -3.92 24.81 32.45
C PRO A 234 -4.05 23.87 31.25
N LYS A 235 -3.36 24.20 30.14
CA LYS A 235 -3.35 23.36 28.94
C LYS A 235 -2.70 22.01 29.26
N ASP A 236 -3.35 20.94 28.80
CA ASP A 236 -2.93 19.54 29.01
C ASP A 236 -1.88 19.07 28.00
N PHE A 237 -1.03 19.98 27.53
CA PHE A 237 -0.08 19.70 26.45
C PHE A 237 0.95 18.64 26.82
N GLU A 238 1.05 17.62 25.98
CA GLU A 238 2.17 16.69 25.97
C GLU A 238 2.91 16.75 24.64
N THR A 239 4.24 16.72 24.69
CA THR A 239 5.07 16.92 23.52
C THR A 239 6.06 15.78 23.34
N ALA A 240 6.25 15.34 22.09
CA ALA A 240 7.31 14.43 21.69
C ALA A 240 8.08 14.99 20.50
N GLN A 241 9.37 14.67 20.42
CA GLN A 241 10.25 15.13 19.36
C GLN A 241 11.11 14.00 18.83
N GLU A 242 11.28 13.95 17.50
CA GLU A 242 12.27 13.11 16.84
C GLU A 242 13.10 13.92 15.84
N THR A 243 14.42 13.66 15.84
CA THR A 243 15.35 14.25 14.85
C THR A 243 15.97 13.13 14.01
N ASN A 244 15.96 13.30 12.70
CA ASN A 244 16.53 12.36 11.75
C ASN A 244 17.52 13.08 10.82
N LYS A 245 18.61 12.39 10.47
CA LYS A 245 19.58 12.82 9.45
C LYS A 245 19.45 11.92 8.23
N GLY A 246 19.32 12.49 7.06
CA GLY A 246 19.21 11.74 5.80
C GLY A 246 18.89 12.62 4.61
N HIS A 247 19.13 12.14 3.41
CA HIS A 247 18.84 12.85 2.15
C HIS A 247 19.38 14.28 2.10
N GLY A 248 20.59 14.51 2.66
CA GLY A 248 21.23 15.80 2.65
C GLY A 248 20.60 16.87 3.57
N ARG A 249 19.81 16.45 4.55
CA ARG A 249 19.15 17.36 5.51
C ARG A 249 19.05 16.76 6.91
N ILE A 250 18.92 17.64 7.88
CA ILE A 250 18.51 17.30 9.25
C ILE A 250 17.05 17.71 9.38
N GLU A 251 16.22 16.79 9.85
CA GLU A 251 14.79 17.02 10.00
C GLU A 251 14.34 16.71 11.41
N THR A 252 13.80 17.72 12.08
CA THR A 252 13.23 17.64 13.43
C THR A 252 11.71 17.75 13.33
N ARG A 253 11.01 16.80 13.93
CA ARG A 253 9.55 16.78 14.05
C ARG A 253 9.19 16.85 15.51
N THR A 254 8.33 17.80 15.85
CA THR A 254 7.78 18.01 17.20
C THR A 254 6.27 17.86 17.12
N LEU A 255 5.72 16.93 17.87
CA LEU A 255 4.27 16.74 17.99
C LEU A 255 3.83 17.14 19.39
N THR A 256 2.89 18.06 19.48
CA THR A 256 2.20 18.44 20.72
C THR A 256 0.75 17.99 20.63
N VAL A 257 0.22 17.35 21.67
CA VAL A 257 -1.15 16.83 21.73
C VAL A 257 -1.93 17.47 22.87
N SER A 258 -3.27 17.50 22.74
CA SER A 258 -4.21 17.92 23.78
C SER A 258 -5.51 17.15 23.66
N SER A 259 -6.17 16.87 24.78
CA SER A 259 -7.51 16.25 24.84
C SER A 259 -8.62 17.25 25.23
N GLN A 260 -8.27 18.51 25.55
CA GLN A 260 -9.22 19.48 26.06
C GLN A 260 -10.25 19.97 25.03
N LEU A 261 -9.99 19.79 23.73
CA LEU A 261 -10.93 20.18 22.68
C LEU A 261 -11.93 19.09 22.29
N LYS A 262 -11.88 17.89 22.88
CA LYS A 262 -12.72 16.75 22.47
C LYS A 262 -14.22 17.01 22.59
N ASP A 263 -14.65 17.74 23.61
CA ASP A 263 -16.03 18.08 23.86
C ASP A 263 -16.44 19.43 23.24
N PHE A 264 -15.48 20.18 22.70
CA PHE A 264 -15.71 21.46 22.04
C PHE A 264 -15.87 21.33 20.53
N LEU A 265 -15.03 20.49 19.90
CA LEU A 265 -15.06 20.29 18.46
C LEU A 265 -16.13 19.28 18.07
N ASP A 266 -17.06 19.69 17.20
CA ASP A 266 -18.09 18.80 16.68
C ASP A 266 -17.51 17.84 15.62
N TRP A 267 -16.88 16.73 16.08
CA TRP A 267 -16.43 15.67 15.22
C TRP A 267 -16.63 14.28 15.85
N PRO A 268 -17.10 13.28 15.08
CA PRO A 268 -17.42 11.95 15.61
C PRO A 268 -16.20 11.29 16.25
N PHE A 269 -16.32 10.90 17.53
CA PHE A 269 -15.33 10.14 18.28
C PHE A 269 -13.96 10.84 18.42
N LEU A 270 -13.90 12.16 18.34
CA LEU A 270 -12.66 12.90 18.54
C LEU A 270 -12.23 12.81 20.01
N GLU A 271 -10.99 12.40 20.25
CA GLU A 271 -10.41 12.28 21.60
C GLU A 271 -9.20 13.20 21.81
N GLN A 272 -8.39 13.41 20.79
CA GLN A 272 -7.22 14.27 20.87
C GLN A 272 -7.07 15.12 19.61
N VAL A 273 -6.56 16.33 19.80
CA VAL A 273 -6.04 17.20 18.74
C VAL A 273 -4.53 17.26 18.82
N PHE A 274 -3.88 17.57 17.70
CA PHE A 274 -2.42 17.71 17.67
C PHE A 274 -1.94 18.82 16.76
N GLN A 275 -0.78 19.40 17.11
CA GLN A 275 0.05 20.23 16.24
C GLN A 275 1.36 19.47 15.94
N LEU A 276 1.64 19.28 14.66
CA LEU A 276 2.92 18.75 14.18
C LEU A 276 3.75 19.87 13.56
N ARG A 277 4.88 20.22 14.18
CA ARG A 277 5.89 21.11 13.63
C ARG A 277 7.01 20.30 13.00
N ARG A 278 7.33 20.61 11.76
CA ARG A 278 8.41 20.00 11.02
C ARG A 278 9.41 21.06 10.61
N ARG A 279 10.64 20.96 11.11
CA ARG A 279 11.76 21.82 10.76
C ARG A 279 12.81 21.01 10.02
N SER A 280 13.20 21.45 8.84
CA SER A 280 14.26 20.81 8.04
C SER A 280 15.38 21.80 7.73
N ILE A 281 16.62 21.37 7.88
CA ILE A 281 17.83 22.16 7.61
C ILE A 281 18.62 21.44 6.53
N SER A 282 18.84 22.09 5.38
CA SER A 282 19.67 21.56 4.30
C SER A 282 21.14 21.52 4.73
N ASN A 283 21.78 20.35 4.65
CA ASN A 283 23.21 20.23 4.96
C ASN A 283 24.10 20.99 3.96
N ARG A 284 23.62 21.22 2.73
CA ARG A 284 24.39 21.88 1.67
C ARG A 284 24.26 23.41 1.74
N THR A 285 23.06 23.93 1.98
CA THR A 285 22.77 25.36 1.86
C THR A 285 22.52 26.04 3.21
N GLY A 286 22.32 25.27 4.28
CA GLY A 286 21.87 25.81 5.59
C GLY A 286 20.42 26.29 5.56
N GLU A 287 19.71 26.20 4.44
CA GLU A 287 18.32 26.65 4.32
C GLU A 287 17.43 25.94 5.32
N ILE A 288 16.65 26.74 6.05
CA ILE A 288 15.67 26.24 7.03
C ILE A 288 14.28 26.31 6.41
N ARG A 289 13.54 25.22 6.47
CA ARG A 289 12.12 25.16 6.10
C ARG A 289 11.33 24.67 7.29
N GLU A 290 10.27 25.41 7.59
CA GLU A 290 9.33 25.05 8.67
C GLU A 290 7.94 24.84 8.09
N GLN A 291 7.26 23.85 8.63
CA GLN A 291 5.89 23.52 8.29
C GLN A 291 5.16 23.15 9.57
N VAL A 292 3.95 23.67 9.73
CA VAL A 292 3.04 23.31 10.82
C VAL A 292 1.81 22.64 10.19
N VAL A 293 1.37 21.55 10.80
CA VAL A 293 0.19 20.79 10.40
C VAL A 293 -0.64 20.53 11.64
N TYR A 294 -1.94 20.69 11.53
CA TYR A 294 -2.91 20.42 12.57
C TYR A 294 -3.72 19.17 12.23
N GLY A 295 -4.16 18.47 13.26
CA GLY A 295 -4.97 17.29 13.07
C GLY A 295 -5.58 16.77 14.34
N PHE A 296 -6.27 15.66 14.23
CA PHE A 296 -7.00 15.07 15.35
C PHE A 296 -7.16 13.55 15.16
N THR A 297 -7.52 12.87 16.24
CA THR A 297 -7.61 11.41 16.28
C THR A 297 -8.69 10.94 17.25
N SER A 298 -9.23 9.76 16.99
CA SER A 298 -10.10 9.02 17.91
C SER A 298 -9.32 8.21 18.97
N LEU A 299 -8.00 8.09 18.83
CA LEU A 299 -7.17 7.37 19.80
C LEU A 299 -7.18 8.05 21.16
N LEU A 300 -7.48 7.30 22.20
CA LEU A 300 -7.45 7.80 23.59
C LEU A 300 -6.02 8.09 24.05
N ARG A 301 -5.84 9.14 24.84
CA ARG A 301 -4.53 9.52 25.40
C ARG A 301 -3.86 8.40 26.20
N LYS A 302 -4.64 7.58 26.91
CA LYS A 302 -4.13 6.41 27.65
C LYS A 302 -3.64 5.27 26.77
N GLU A 303 -4.02 5.25 25.48
CA GLU A 303 -3.73 4.17 24.54
C GLU A 303 -2.55 4.46 23.63
N ILE A 304 -2.20 5.73 23.46
CA ILE A 304 -1.11 6.15 22.59
C ILE A 304 -0.33 7.32 23.18
N THR A 305 0.98 7.19 23.24
CA THR A 305 1.87 8.30 23.63
C THR A 305 2.07 9.27 22.44
N PRO A 306 2.43 10.56 22.70
CA PRO A 306 2.74 11.50 21.63
C PRO A 306 3.82 11.00 20.66
N LEU A 307 4.83 10.29 21.18
CA LEU A 307 5.89 9.70 20.35
C LEU A 307 5.38 8.60 19.42
N GLN A 308 4.50 7.75 19.91
CA GLN A 308 3.88 6.71 19.09
C GLN A 308 2.97 7.31 18.01
N LEU A 309 2.20 8.35 18.36
CA LEU A 309 1.36 9.08 17.41
C LEU A 309 2.22 9.78 16.34
N LEU A 310 3.30 10.45 16.71
CA LEU A 310 4.27 11.06 15.79
C LEU A 310 4.82 10.03 14.80
N ARG A 311 5.18 8.84 15.28
CA ARG A 311 5.69 7.75 14.44
C ARG A 311 4.64 7.20 13.49
N LYS A 312 3.37 7.09 13.91
CA LYS A 312 2.27 6.69 13.02
C LYS A 312 2.03 7.72 11.92
N ILE A 313 1.94 9.01 12.27
CA ILE A 313 1.80 10.10 11.29
C ILE A 313 2.96 10.09 10.29
N ARG A 314 4.18 9.86 10.77
CA ARG A 314 5.35 9.75 9.90
C ARG A 314 5.28 8.53 8.98
N SER A 315 4.83 7.38 9.48
CA SER A 315 4.77 6.14 8.70
C SER A 315 3.70 6.17 7.61
N TYR A 316 2.71 7.06 7.69
CA TYR A 316 1.74 7.29 6.61
C TYR A 316 2.43 7.59 5.28
N TRP A 317 3.52 8.38 5.27
CA TRP A 317 4.31 8.65 4.07
C TRP A 317 4.95 7.40 3.45
N GLY A 318 4.84 6.26 4.12
CA GLY A 318 5.21 4.96 3.58
C GLY A 318 4.36 4.54 2.37
N ILE A 319 3.13 5.05 2.21
CA ILE A 319 2.33 4.77 1.01
C ILE A 319 2.96 5.42 -0.22
N GLU A 320 3.41 6.66 -0.12
CA GLU A 320 4.09 7.37 -1.21
C GLU A 320 5.44 6.73 -1.56
N ASN A 321 6.32 6.59 -0.56
CA ASN A 321 7.70 6.14 -0.76
C ASN A 321 7.82 4.61 -0.82
N GLY A 322 6.93 3.90 -0.13
CA GLY A 322 6.93 2.45 -0.01
C GLY A 322 6.13 1.74 -1.09
N LEU A 323 5.01 2.31 -1.52
CA LEU A 323 4.13 1.70 -2.51
C LEU A 323 4.25 2.43 -3.85
N HIS A 324 3.81 3.68 -3.94
CA HIS A 324 3.68 4.41 -5.20
C HIS A 324 5.04 4.58 -5.90
N TYR A 325 6.06 5.07 -5.20
CA TYR A 325 7.41 5.19 -5.76
C TYR A 325 7.96 3.85 -6.28
N ARG A 326 7.75 2.74 -5.57
CA ARG A 326 8.23 1.42 -6.01
C ARG A 326 7.50 0.94 -7.25
N ARG A 327 6.20 1.20 -7.35
CA ARG A 327 5.41 0.87 -8.55
C ARG A 327 5.88 1.70 -9.75
N ASP A 328 6.10 3.00 -9.58
CA ASP A 328 6.46 3.90 -10.68
C ASP A 328 7.92 3.74 -11.11
N VAL A 329 8.85 3.73 -10.16
CA VAL A 329 10.29 3.73 -10.44
C VAL A 329 10.83 2.31 -10.63
N THR A 330 10.50 1.38 -9.70
CA THR A 330 11.09 0.04 -9.73
C THR A 330 10.36 -0.89 -10.69
N LEU A 331 9.02 -0.87 -10.69
CA LEU A 331 8.19 -1.70 -11.57
C LEU A 331 7.79 -0.98 -12.86
N ARG A 332 8.18 0.29 -13.01
CA ARG A 332 7.94 1.13 -14.19
C ARG A 332 6.47 1.12 -14.64
N GLU A 333 5.55 1.17 -13.68
CA GLU A 333 4.12 1.05 -13.95
C GLU A 333 3.61 2.18 -14.84
N ASP A 334 4.05 3.41 -14.61
CA ASP A 334 3.68 4.58 -15.42
C ASP A 334 4.21 4.53 -16.87
N TYR A 335 5.20 3.69 -17.16
CA TYR A 335 5.74 3.51 -18.52
C TYR A 335 5.02 2.40 -19.30
N THR A 336 4.08 1.69 -18.68
CA THR A 336 3.30 0.65 -19.34
C THR A 336 2.12 1.29 -20.07
N ARG A 337 2.11 1.22 -21.41
CA ARG A 337 1.01 1.75 -22.25
C ARG A 337 -0.18 0.79 -22.24
N MET A 338 -0.97 0.81 -21.18
CA MET A 338 -2.13 -0.05 -21.00
C MET A 338 -3.41 0.78 -20.89
N THR A 339 -4.07 1.06 -22.01
CA THR A 339 -5.27 1.90 -22.05
C THR A 339 -6.55 1.23 -21.51
N GLN A 340 -6.54 -0.10 -21.36
CA GLN A 340 -7.70 -0.83 -20.80
C GLN A 340 -7.65 -0.81 -19.27
N VAL A 341 -8.66 -0.24 -18.63
CA VAL A 341 -8.77 -0.10 -17.16
C VAL A 341 -8.56 -1.46 -16.46
N LYS A 342 -9.25 -2.52 -16.91
CA LYS A 342 -9.11 -3.86 -16.31
C LYS A 342 -7.70 -4.43 -16.41
N LEU A 343 -7.03 -4.22 -17.54
CA LEU A 343 -5.64 -4.66 -17.71
C LEU A 343 -4.71 -3.91 -16.74
N GLY A 344 -4.86 -2.58 -16.68
CA GLY A 344 -4.09 -1.74 -15.75
C GLY A 344 -4.26 -2.16 -14.30
N HIS A 345 -5.51 -2.38 -13.86
CA HIS A 345 -5.81 -2.83 -12.50
C HIS A 345 -5.26 -4.23 -12.21
N ALA A 346 -5.44 -5.21 -13.12
CA ALA A 346 -4.87 -6.55 -12.94
C ALA A 346 -3.33 -6.53 -12.80
N VAL A 347 -2.66 -5.68 -13.59
CA VAL A 347 -1.20 -5.50 -13.49
C VAL A 347 -0.81 -4.82 -12.18
N ALA A 348 -1.59 -3.85 -11.71
CA ALA A 348 -1.40 -3.19 -10.42
C ALA A 348 -1.50 -4.20 -9.26
N CYS A 349 -2.53 -5.06 -9.24
CA CYS A 349 -2.67 -6.14 -8.24
C CYS A 349 -1.46 -7.09 -8.26
N LEU A 350 -0.99 -7.49 -9.45
CA LEU A 350 0.20 -8.34 -9.57
C LEU A 350 1.48 -7.62 -9.13
N ASN A 351 1.60 -6.30 -9.35
CA ASN A 351 2.69 -5.49 -8.84
C ASN A 351 2.67 -5.44 -7.31
N ASN A 352 1.50 -5.25 -6.70
CA ASN A 352 1.33 -5.27 -5.25
C ASN A 352 1.74 -6.62 -4.66
N LEU A 353 1.31 -7.73 -5.28
CA LEU A 353 1.70 -9.08 -4.89
C LEU A 353 3.22 -9.29 -4.96
N VAL A 354 3.86 -8.87 -6.06
CA VAL A 354 5.32 -8.96 -6.24
C VAL A 354 6.06 -8.12 -5.20
N LEU A 355 5.59 -6.90 -4.93
CA LEU A 355 6.19 -6.05 -3.88
C LEU A 355 6.05 -6.69 -2.50
N GLY A 356 4.87 -7.22 -2.15
CA GLY A 356 4.64 -7.93 -0.90
C GLY A 356 5.56 -9.13 -0.72
N LEU A 357 5.76 -9.94 -1.77
CA LEU A 357 6.70 -11.06 -1.78
C LEU A 357 8.16 -10.62 -1.54
N LEU A 358 8.59 -9.56 -2.23
CA LEU A 358 9.96 -9.06 -2.12
C LEU A 358 10.25 -8.43 -0.75
N LEU A 359 9.25 -7.80 -0.14
CA LEU A 359 9.34 -7.17 1.18
C LEU A 359 9.24 -8.18 2.32
N SER A 360 8.46 -9.25 2.17
CA SER A 360 8.30 -10.29 3.19
C SER A 360 9.60 -11.06 3.47
N LYS A 361 10.54 -11.04 2.55
CA LYS A 361 11.83 -11.73 2.63
C LYS A 361 12.96 -10.75 2.96
N HIS A 362 13.01 -10.10 4.07
CA HIS A 362 13.99 -9.10 4.53
C HIS A 362 15.50 -9.37 4.21
N LYS A 363 15.78 -10.28 3.24
CA LYS A 363 17.09 -10.71 2.82
C LYS A 363 17.85 -9.68 1.96
N TYR A 364 17.11 -8.80 1.27
CA TYR A 364 17.70 -7.86 0.31
C TYR A 364 17.59 -6.42 0.81
N ARG A 365 18.67 -5.65 0.61
CA ARG A 365 18.72 -4.24 1.04
C ARG A 365 17.70 -3.35 0.32
N THR A 366 17.41 -3.64 -0.95
CA THR A 366 16.47 -2.88 -1.76
C THR A 366 15.71 -3.79 -2.74
N ILE A 367 14.51 -3.38 -3.16
CA ILE A 367 13.71 -4.10 -4.17
C ILE A 367 14.48 -4.27 -5.50
N PRO A 368 15.16 -3.23 -6.06
CA PRO A 368 16.00 -3.43 -7.25
C PRO A 368 17.10 -4.47 -7.06
N ALA A 369 17.72 -4.55 -5.87
CA ALA A 369 18.73 -5.56 -5.58
C ALA A 369 18.15 -6.98 -5.58
N ALA A 370 16.96 -7.15 -4.96
CA ALA A 370 16.24 -8.42 -4.97
C ALA A 370 15.91 -8.88 -6.40
N ARG A 371 15.41 -7.97 -7.24
CA ARG A 371 15.06 -8.27 -8.63
C ARG A 371 16.29 -8.64 -9.47
N ARG A 372 17.44 -7.98 -9.29
CA ARG A 372 18.69 -8.39 -9.94
C ARG A 372 19.14 -9.78 -9.50
N TYR A 373 19.02 -10.09 -8.21
CA TYR A 373 19.32 -11.40 -7.70
C TYR A 373 18.45 -12.48 -8.37
N PHE A 374 17.14 -12.32 -8.36
CA PHE A 374 16.21 -13.28 -8.97
C PHE A 374 16.37 -13.35 -10.50
N SER A 375 16.78 -12.27 -11.16
CA SER A 375 17.10 -12.30 -12.59
C SER A 375 18.27 -13.25 -12.90
N ALA A 376 19.29 -13.27 -12.02
CA ALA A 376 20.43 -14.18 -12.11
C ALA A 376 20.11 -15.60 -11.58
N HIS A 377 19.14 -15.72 -10.65
CA HIS A 377 18.78 -16.97 -9.99
C HIS A 377 17.27 -17.25 -10.10
N PRO A 378 16.73 -17.51 -11.30
CA PRO A 378 15.29 -17.67 -11.50
C PRO A 378 14.71 -18.92 -10.79
N ALA A 379 15.53 -19.92 -10.49
CA ALA A 379 15.13 -21.05 -9.66
C ALA A 379 14.74 -20.64 -8.23
N ASP A 380 15.42 -19.66 -7.64
CA ASP A 380 15.10 -19.14 -6.32
C ASP A 380 13.78 -18.33 -6.34
N ALA A 381 13.52 -17.61 -7.45
CA ALA A 381 12.22 -16.96 -7.64
C ALA A 381 11.09 -17.99 -7.70
N PHE A 382 11.33 -19.14 -8.36
CA PHE A 382 10.35 -20.22 -8.39
C PHE A 382 10.14 -20.83 -7.00
N GLN A 383 11.20 -21.05 -6.22
CA GLN A 383 11.07 -21.52 -4.84
C GLN A 383 10.24 -20.58 -3.97
N LEU A 384 10.39 -19.26 -4.17
CA LEU A 384 9.58 -18.25 -3.46
C LEU A 384 8.08 -18.38 -3.77
N VAL A 385 7.72 -18.79 -4.97
CA VAL A 385 6.34 -18.93 -5.45
C VAL A 385 5.76 -20.32 -5.16
N SER A 386 6.59 -21.37 -5.13
CA SER A 386 6.18 -22.78 -5.00
C SER A 386 6.24 -23.33 -3.58
N ARG A 387 6.88 -22.62 -2.65
CA ARG A 387 7.01 -23.01 -1.25
C ARG A 387 6.41 -21.95 -0.34
N LEU A 388 5.98 -22.36 0.84
CA LEU A 388 5.51 -21.49 1.92
C LEU A 388 6.63 -20.66 2.54
#